data_88342136384ffdb392371f5e181d2b3c
#
_entry.id   88342136384ffdb392371f5e181d2b3c
#
_cell.length_a   1.000
_cell.length_b   1.000
_cell.length_c   1.000
_cell.angle_alpha   90.00
_cell.angle_beta   90.00
_cell.angle_gamma   90.00
#
_symmetry.space_group_name_H-M   'P 1'
#
loop_
_entity.id
_entity.type
_entity.pdbx_description
1 polymer ?
#
loop_
_entity_poly.entity_id
_entity_poly.type
_entity_poly.pdbx_seq_one_letter_code
_entity_poly.pdbx_strand_id
1 'polypeptide(L)'
;MNRILTYDSTLRDGEQCEGVSLSLEDKLRIVARLDEFGIDFIEGGFPASNPKDIAFFQRVRTMPLKHAQVAAFGSTCKKGVAAADDQGLADLLASKAPVVTIVGKTWDEQVTRALLTTLEENLRMIGDSVAHLKGHGRRVVFDAEHFFDGY
;
A
#
# COMPACT_ATOMS: atom_id res chain seq x y z
N MET A 1 -11.83 16.45 19.69
CA MET A 1 -11.53 16.68 18.25
C MET A 1 -10.92 15.42 17.69
N ASN A 2 -11.40 14.95 16.53
CA ASN A 2 -10.73 13.84 15.84
C ASN A 2 -9.40 14.33 15.30
N ARG A 3 -8.30 13.64 15.65
CA ARG A 3 -6.98 13.95 15.12
C ARG A 3 -6.95 13.64 13.63
N ILE A 4 -6.45 14.57 12.81
CA ILE A 4 -6.15 14.33 11.39
C ILE A 4 -4.86 13.53 11.34
N LEU A 5 -4.85 12.45 10.56
CA LEU A 5 -3.67 11.62 10.34
C LEU A 5 -3.01 12.02 9.02
N THR A 6 -1.69 12.07 9.01
CA THR A 6 -0.88 12.40 7.85
C THR A 6 -0.36 11.12 7.18
N TYR A 7 -0.32 11.12 5.84
CA TYR A 7 0.15 9.99 5.03
C TYR A 7 1.10 10.50 3.96
N ASP A 8 2.33 10.01 3.95
CA ASP A 8 3.38 10.40 3.02
C ASP A 8 3.66 9.27 2.02
N SER A 9 3.62 9.57 0.73
CA SER A 9 3.86 8.62 -0.37
C SER A 9 5.17 8.89 -1.14
N THR A 10 6.06 9.69 -0.60
CA THR A 10 7.35 10.04 -1.24
C THR A 10 8.14 8.81 -1.68
N LEU A 11 8.19 7.76 -0.85
CA LEU A 11 9.00 6.56 -1.11
C LEU A 11 8.34 5.54 -2.05
N ARG A 12 7.11 5.77 -2.47
CA ARG A 12 6.41 4.95 -3.46
C ARG A 12 6.04 5.78 -4.69
N ASP A 13 5.10 6.70 -4.56
CA ASP A 13 4.62 7.53 -5.65
C ASP A 13 5.65 8.57 -6.08
N GLY A 14 6.28 9.22 -5.11
CA GLY A 14 7.34 10.20 -5.37
C GLY A 14 8.57 9.59 -6.07
N GLU A 15 8.89 8.31 -5.83
CA GLU A 15 9.98 7.59 -6.51
C GLU A 15 9.67 7.29 -7.99
N GLN A 16 8.41 7.40 -8.42
CA GLN A 16 8.02 7.24 -9.82
C GLN A 16 8.31 8.48 -10.67
N CYS A 17 8.72 9.58 -10.06
CA CYS A 17 9.09 10.81 -10.77
C CYS A 17 10.35 10.59 -11.62
N GLU A 18 10.33 11.10 -12.86
CA GLU A 18 11.49 10.99 -13.77
C GLU A 18 12.74 11.63 -13.13
N GLY A 19 13.87 10.92 -13.22
CA GLY A 19 15.14 11.38 -12.65
C GLY A 19 15.31 11.11 -11.15
N VAL A 20 14.31 10.58 -10.47
CA VAL A 20 14.40 10.17 -9.06
C VAL A 20 14.76 8.69 -8.97
N SER A 21 15.87 8.38 -8.29
CA SER A 21 16.26 7.02 -7.98
C SER A 21 16.88 6.98 -6.59
N LEU A 22 16.12 6.41 -5.65
CA LEU A 22 16.53 6.31 -4.25
C LEU A 22 17.26 4.99 -4.01
N SER A 23 18.41 5.04 -3.36
CA SER A 23 19.03 3.84 -2.81
C SER A 23 18.26 3.35 -1.58
N LEU A 24 18.53 2.11 -1.15
CA LEU A 24 17.98 1.60 0.11
C LEU A 24 18.30 2.52 1.29
N GLU A 25 19.54 2.98 1.39
CA GLU A 25 19.96 3.86 2.49
C GLU A 25 19.28 5.24 2.42
N ASP A 26 19.03 5.77 1.22
CA ASP A 26 18.27 7.02 1.08
C ASP A 26 16.83 6.84 1.55
N LYS A 27 16.17 5.74 1.16
CA LYS A 27 14.81 5.42 1.64
C LYS A 27 14.78 5.36 3.18
N LEU A 28 15.72 4.68 3.81
CA LEU A 28 15.77 4.57 5.28
C LEU A 28 16.04 5.93 5.97
N ARG A 29 16.89 6.78 5.37
CA ARG A 29 17.13 8.15 5.87
C ARG A 29 15.87 9.02 5.76
N ILE A 30 15.14 8.91 4.66
CA ILE A 30 13.87 9.64 4.46
C ILE A 30 12.85 9.18 5.49
N VAL A 31 12.70 7.87 5.74
CA VAL A 31 11.82 7.36 6.81
C VAL A 31 12.16 8.00 8.15
N ALA A 32 13.44 8.04 8.53
CA ALA A 32 13.84 8.64 9.81
C ALA A 32 13.46 10.14 9.89
N ARG A 33 13.61 10.88 8.79
CA ARG A 33 13.24 12.30 8.74
C ARG A 33 11.74 12.53 8.80
N LEU A 34 10.96 11.70 8.10
CA LEU A 34 9.50 11.77 8.15
C LEU A 34 8.97 11.41 9.55
N ASP A 35 9.58 10.42 10.22
CA ASP A 35 9.25 10.07 11.60
C ASP A 35 9.57 11.23 12.57
N GLU A 36 10.75 11.85 12.44
CA GLU A 36 11.14 13.04 13.21
C GLU A 36 10.18 14.23 12.97
N PHE A 37 9.69 14.37 11.74
CA PHE A 37 8.73 15.41 11.37
C PHE A 37 7.33 15.14 11.93
N GLY A 38 7.04 13.90 12.34
CA GLY A 38 5.77 13.52 12.97
C GLY A 38 4.72 13.03 11.98
N ILE A 39 5.12 12.51 10.81
CA ILE A 39 4.21 11.85 9.87
C ILE A 39 3.66 10.58 10.50
N ASP A 40 2.35 10.33 10.35
CA ASP A 40 1.70 9.15 10.95
C ASP A 40 1.92 7.88 10.11
N PHE A 41 1.86 7.98 8.78
CA PHE A 41 2.05 6.86 7.86
C PHE A 41 3.05 7.20 6.77
N ILE A 42 3.96 6.26 6.48
CA ILE A 42 4.95 6.38 5.40
C ILE A 42 4.77 5.18 4.46
N GLU A 43 4.40 5.45 3.22
CA GLU A 43 4.24 4.42 2.19
C GLU A 43 5.60 4.01 1.62
N GLY A 44 6.02 2.78 1.92
CA GLY A 44 7.37 2.33 1.61
C GLY A 44 7.58 1.76 0.21
N GLY A 45 6.52 1.39 -0.49
CA GLY A 45 6.55 0.78 -1.81
C GLY A 45 5.90 -0.60 -1.88
N PHE A 46 6.17 -1.32 -2.96
CA PHE A 46 5.67 -2.67 -3.22
C PHE A 46 6.61 -3.73 -2.64
N PRO A 47 6.18 -4.55 -1.65
CA PRO A 47 7.09 -5.43 -0.89
C PRO A 47 7.82 -6.49 -1.71
N ALA A 48 7.27 -6.91 -2.85
CA ALA A 48 7.80 -8.00 -3.66
C ALA A 48 8.21 -7.58 -5.09
N SER A 49 8.21 -6.27 -5.38
CA SER A 49 8.47 -5.79 -6.75
C SER A 49 9.91 -5.96 -7.19
N ASN A 50 10.85 -5.84 -6.25
CA ASN A 50 12.28 -5.95 -6.54
C ASN A 50 13.09 -6.21 -5.25
N PRO A 51 14.37 -6.65 -5.37
CA PRO A 51 15.22 -6.92 -4.21
C PRO A 51 15.43 -5.72 -3.26
N LYS A 52 15.43 -4.49 -3.79
CA LYS A 52 15.58 -3.26 -2.99
C LYS A 52 14.39 -3.07 -2.06
N ASP A 53 13.17 -3.24 -2.56
CA ASP A 53 11.96 -3.09 -1.74
C ASP A 53 11.82 -4.22 -0.71
N ILE A 54 12.18 -5.45 -1.07
CA ILE A 54 12.26 -6.55 -0.10
C ILE A 54 13.22 -6.18 1.03
N ALA A 55 14.44 -5.73 0.70
CA ALA A 55 15.44 -5.32 1.68
C ALA A 55 14.97 -4.12 2.51
N PHE A 56 14.27 -3.16 1.91
CA PHE A 56 13.69 -2.02 2.61
C PHE A 56 12.74 -2.47 3.73
N PHE A 57 11.74 -3.32 3.42
CA PHE A 57 10.81 -3.80 4.44
C PHE A 57 11.48 -4.65 5.52
N GLN A 58 12.54 -5.39 5.18
CA GLN A 58 13.34 -6.11 6.18
C GLN A 58 14.07 -5.16 7.15
N ARG A 59 14.63 -4.06 6.65
CA ARG A 59 15.42 -3.10 7.42
C ARG A 59 14.56 -2.13 8.21
N VAL A 60 13.54 -1.56 7.61
CA VAL A 60 12.72 -0.51 8.22
C VAL A 60 11.97 -0.99 9.47
N ARG A 61 11.56 -2.25 9.53
CA ARG A 61 10.87 -2.82 10.71
C ARG A 61 11.75 -2.87 11.97
N THR A 62 13.08 -2.78 11.82
CA THR A 62 14.03 -2.75 12.95
C THR A 62 14.42 -1.33 13.36
N MET A 63 13.92 -0.32 12.67
CA MET A 63 14.17 1.08 13.01
C MET A 63 13.35 1.49 14.22
N PRO A 64 13.93 2.27 15.16
CA PRO A 64 13.22 2.75 16.34
C PRO A 64 12.36 3.97 16.02
N LEU A 65 11.30 3.78 15.19
CA LEU A 65 10.37 4.86 14.84
C LEU A 65 9.52 5.24 16.06
N LYS A 66 9.28 6.53 16.24
CA LYS A 66 8.57 7.09 17.39
C LYS A 66 7.11 7.43 17.08
N HIS A 67 6.82 7.80 15.86
CA HIS A 67 5.53 8.31 15.41
C HIS A 67 4.98 7.54 14.22
N ALA A 68 5.82 7.31 13.21
CA ALA A 68 5.39 6.77 11.94
C ALA A 68 5.14 5.26 11.98
N GLN A 69 4.13 4.83 11.23
CA GLN A 69 3.94 3.44 10.84
C GLN A 69 4.21 3.30 9.34
N VAL A 70 5.08 2.35 8.97
CA VAL A 70 5.36 2.11 7.56
C VAL A 70 4.25 1.26 6.95
N ALA A 71 3.74 1.72 5.81
CA ALA A 71 2.72 1.04 5.03
C ALA A 71 3.34 0.33 3.83
N ALA A 72 2.92 -0.91 3.58
CA ALA A 72 3.17 -1.61 2.34
C ALA A 72 2.04 -1.33 1.37
N PHE A 73 2.37 -1.06 0.11
CA PHE A 73 1.41 -0.75 -0.95
C PHE A 73 1.23 -1.93 -1.89
N GLY A 74 0.00 -2.16 -2.33
CA GLY A 74 -0.34 -3.17 -3.32
C GLY A 74 -1.75 -2.96 -3.88
N SER A 75 -2.23 -3.95 -4.63
CA SER A 75 -3.57 -3.94 -5.22
C SER A 75 -4.51 -4.88 -4.49
N THR A 76 -5.80 -4.77 -4.76
CA THR A 76 -6.78 -5.82 -4.42
C THR A 76 -6.39 -7.16 -5.06
N CYS A 77 -6.97 -8.26 -4.60
CA CYS A 77 -6.80 -9.56 -5.26
C CYS A 77 -7.25 -9.48 -6.72
N LYS A 78 -6.73 -10.40 -7.54
CA LYS A 78 -7.08 -10.49 -8.96
C LYS A 78 -8.51 -10.99 -9.15
N LYS A 79 -9.14 -10.61 -10.28
CA LYS A 79 -10.46 -11.11 -10.64
C LYS A 79 -10.46 -12.63 -10.70
N GLY A 80 -11.51 -13.24 -10.15
CA GLY A 80 -11.67 -14.69 -10.12
C GLY A 80 -10.73 -15.44 -9.17
N VAL A 81 -9.87 -14.72 -8.43
CA VAL A 81 -8.95 -15.32 -7.43
C VAL A 81 -9.47 -15.02 -6.04
N ALA A 82 -9.48 -16.04 -5.17
CA ALA A 82 -9.79 -15.82 -3.76
C ALA A 82 -8.67 -15.02 -3.08
N ALA A 83 -9.01 -14.12 -2.16
CA ALA A 83 -8.01 -13.30 -1.47
C ALA A 83 -6.93 -14.12 -0.76
N ALA A 84 -7.28 -15.31 -0.26
CA ALA A 84 -6.33 -16.22 0.41
C ALA A 84 -5.31 -16.85 -0.56
N ASP A 85 -5.63 -16.92 -1.84
CA ASP A 85 -4.80 -17.54 -2.87
C ASP A 85 -4.07 -16.50 -3.75
N ASP A 86 -4.28 -15.22 -3.47
CA ASP A 86 -3.67 -14.13 -4.23
C ASP A 86 -2.24 -13.85 -3.77
N GLN A 87 -1.28 -14.01 -4.70
CA GLN A 87 0.14 -13.83 -4.41
C GLN A 87 0.47 -12.40 -3.97
N GLY A 88 -0.18 -11.37 -4.56
CA GLY A 88 0.05 -9.96 -4.18
C GLY A 88 -0.32 -9.71 -2.72
N LEU A 89 -1.46 -10.26 -2.27
CA LEU A 89 -1.87 -10.16 -0.86
C LEU A 89 -0.94 -10.97 0.07
N ALA A 90 -0.47 -12.14 -0.38
CA ALA A 90 0.52 -12.91 0.36
C ALA A 90 1.84 -12.15 0.53
N ASP A 91 2.31 -11.47 -0.52
CA ASP A 91 3.51 -10.63 -0.48
C ASP A 91 3.37 -9.44 0.46
N LEU A 92 2.18 -8.79 0.46
CA LEU A 92 1.86 -7.74 1.41
C LEU A 92 1.94 -8.23 2.85
N LEU A 93 1.40 -9.41 3.15
CA LEU A 93 1.49 -10.03 4.48
C LEU A 93 2.93 -10.42 4.85
N ALA A 94 3.71 -10.93 3.88
CA ALA A 94 5.11 -11.32 4.07
C ALA A 94 6.02 -10.12 4.39
N SER A 95 5.68 -8.90 3.96
CA SER A 95 6.40 -7.68 4.31
C SER A 95 6.46 -7.41 5.81
N LYS A 96 5.48 -7.94 6.55
CA LYS A 96 5.25 -7.70 7.99
C LYS A 96 5.02 -6.22 8.34
N ALA A 97 4.70 -5.39 7.35
CA ALA A 97 4.30 -4.02 7.61
C ALA A 97 3.03 -3.97 8.47
N PRO A 98 2.95 -3.10 9.49
CA PRO A 98 1.78 -3.00 10.36
C PRO A 98 0.56 -2.44 9.61
N VAL A 99 0.80 -1.64 8.59
CA VAL A 99 -0.21 -1.02 7.73
C VAL A 99 -0.06 -1.54 6.31
N VAL A 100 -1.17 -1.81 5.66
CA VAL A 100 -1.22 -2.17 4.25
C VAL A 100 -2.18 -1.24 3.54
N THR A 101 -1.70 -0.59 2.49
CA THR A 101 -2.53 0.19 1.58
C THR A 101 -2.79 -0.63 0.33
N ILE A 102 -4.05 -0.81 -0.02
CA ILE A 102 -4.44 -1.47 -1.26
C ILE A 102 -5.21 -0.51 -2.16
N VAL A 103 -4.75 -0.38 -3.40
CA VAL A 103 -5.45 0.37 -4.43
C VAL A 103 -6.55 -0.48 -5.06
N GLY A 104 -7.70 0.13 -5.29
CA GLY A 104 -8.81 -0.47 -6.04
C GLY A 104 -9.53 0.57 -6.87
N LYS A 105 -10.12 0.12 -7.98
CA LYS A 105 -10.83 1.01 -8.89
C LYS A 105 -12.18 1.41 -8.31
N THR A 106 -12.48 2.71 -8.36
CA THR A 106 -13.75 3.28 -7.87
C THR A 106 -14.55 3.97 -8.97
N TRP A 107 -14.03 4.01 -10.18
CA TRP A 107 -14.72 4.49 -11.36
C TRP A 107 -15.11 3.33 -12.29
N ASP A 108 -16.37 3.26 -12.69
CA ASP A 108 -16.96 2.16 -13.50
C ASP A 108 -16.26 1.96 -14.86
N GLU A 109 -15.85 3.06 -15.52
CA GLU A 109 -15.05 3.02 -16.74
C GLU A 109 -13.72 2.27 -16.52
N GLN A 110 -13.04 2.51 -15.41
CA GLN A 110 -11.80 1.82 -15.07
C GLN A 110 -12.05 0.34 -14.73
N VAL A 111 -13.16 0.02 -14.09
CA VAL A 111 -13.54 -1.37 -13.80
C VAL A 111 -13.81 -2.14 -15.07
N THR A 112 -14.62 -1.57 -15.96
CA THR A 112 -15.07 -2.28 -17.16
C THR A 112 -14.04 -2.30 -18.26
N ARG A 113 -13.28 -1.21 -18.48
CA ARG A 113 -12.33 -1.07 -19.60
C ARG A 113 -10.88 -1.38 -19.23
N ALA A 114 -10.44 -1.12 -18.01
CA ALA A 114 -9.06 -1.39 -17.60
C ALA A 114 -8.94 -2.74 -16.88
N LEU A 115 -9.79 -3.03 -15.88
CA LEU A 115 -9.78 -4.33 -15.21
C LEU A 115 -10.49 -5.42 -16.01
N LEU A 116 -11.31 -5.05 -17.01
CA LEU A 116 -12.10 -5.97 -17.83
C LEU A 116 -12.95 -6.92 -16.97
N THR A 117 -13.66 -6.36 -15.99
CA THR A 117 -14.50 -7.12 -15.05
C THR A 117 -15.82 -6.41 -14.78
N THR A 118 -16.69 -7.00 -13.96
CA THR A 118 -17.97 -6.41 -13.57
C THR A 118 -17.83 -5.57 -12.30
N LEU A 119 -18.78 -4.68 -12.04
CA LEU A 119 -18.79 -3.86 -10.82
C LEU A 119 -18.94 -4.72 -9.56
N GLU A 120 -19.77 -5.78 -9.63
CA GLU A 120 -19.96 -6.73 -8.52
C GLU A 120 -18.66 -7.46 -8.18
N GLU A 121 -17.94 -7.94 -9.21
CA GLU A 121 -16.66 -8.61 -9.01
C GLU A 121 -15.61 -7.65 -8.43
N ASN A 122 -15.58 -6.40 -8.89
CA ASN A 122 -14.70 -5.38 -8.33
C ASN A 122 -14.99 -5.12 -6.84
N LEU A 123 -16.27 -5.02 -6.46
CA LEU A 123 -16.66 -4.87 -5.05
C LEU A 123 -16.27 -6.11 -4.22
N ARG A 124 -16.43 -7.33 -4.77
CA ARG A 124 -15.96 -8.56 -4.14
C ARG A 124 -14.44 -8.52 -3.92
N MET A 125 -13.66 -8.19 -4.95
CA MET A 125 -12.20 -8.09 -4.87
C MET A 125 -11.77 -7.12 -3.75
N ILE A 126 -12.40 -5.95 -3.66
CA ILE A 126 -12.12 -4.96 -2.61
C ILE A 126 -12.48 -5.52 -1.24
N GLY A 127 -13.72 -5.99 -1.07
CA GLY A 127 -14.24 -6.48 0.21
C GLY A 127 -13.43 -7.66 0.75
N ASP A 128 -13.16 -8.66 -0.09
CA ASP A 128 -12.41 -9.87 0.28
C ASP A 128 -10.95 -9.53 0.63
N SER A 129 -10.31 -8.64 -0.13
CA SER A 129 -8.94 -8.20 0.17
C SER A 129 -8.84 -7.48 1.50
N VAL A 130 -9.74 -6.54 1.77
CA VAL A 130 -9.79 -5.82 3.05
C VAL A 130 -10.04 -6.78 4.20
N ALA A 131 -11.01 -7.69 4.06
CA ALA A 131 -11.33 -8.68 5.09
C ALA A 131 -10.15 -9.62 5.37
N HIS A 132 -9.49 -10.13 4.31
CA HIS A 132 -8.34 -11.01 4.41
C HIS A 132 -7.18 -10.34 5.17
N LEU A 133 -6.77 -9.14 4.77
CA LEU A 133 -5.67 -8.41 5.41
C LEU A 133 -5.98 -8.04 6.87
N LYS A 134 -7.23 -7.61 7.16
CA LYS A 134 -7.68 -7.34 8.53
C LYS A 134 -7.71 -8.60 9.38
N GLY A 135 -8.13 -9.73 8.82
CA GLY A 135 -8.11 -11.03 9.49
C GLY A 135 -6.70 -11.46 9.90
N HIS A 136 -5.67 -11.01 9.19
CA HIS A 136 -4.26 -11.20 9.54
C HIS A 136 -3.67 -10.08 10.42
N GLY A 137 -4.53 -9.27 11.06
CA GLY A 137 -4.11 -8.24 12.02
C GLY A 137 -3.47 -6.99 11.39
N ARG A 138 -3.67 -6.76 10.10
CA ARG A 138 -3.15 -5.55 9.46
C ARG A 138 -4.15 -4.39 9.58
N ARG A 139 -3.62 -3.18 9.79
CA ARG A 139 -4.39 -1.97 9.54
C ARG A 139 -4.46 -1.78 8.02
N VAL A 140 -5.66 -1.60 7.49
CA VAL A 140 -5.86 -1.46 6.05
C VAL A 140 -6.25 -0.03 5.72
N VAL A 141 -5.56 0.56 4.75
CA VAL A 141 -5.93 1.79 4.07
C VAL A 141 -6.40 1.40 2.67
N PHE A 142 -7.58 1.84 2.29
CA PHE A 142 -8.08 1.65 0.93
C PHE A 142 -7.84 2.93 0.13
N ASP A 143 -7.02 2.81 -0.92
CA ASP A 143 -6.77 3.87 -1.89
C ASP A 143 -7.83 3.75 -3.00
N ALA A 144 -8.79 4.66 -2.95
CA ALA A 144 -9.93 4.70 -3.86
C ALA A 144 -9.54 5.43 -5.15
N GLU A 145 -8.87 4.72 -6.06
CA GLU A 145 -8.34 5.31 -7.29
C GLU A 145 -9.47 5.84 -8.18
N HIS A 146 -9.31 7.06 -8.70
CA HIS A 146 -10.33 7.78 -9.48
C HIS A 146 -11.65 8.02 -8.72
N PHE A 147 -11.57 8.25 -7.41
CA PHE A 147 -12.75 8.45 -6.57
C PHE A 147 -13.67 9.56 -7.10
N PHE A 148 -13.10 10.71 -7.48
CA PHE A 148 -13.88 11.85 -7.96
C PHE A 148 -14.42 11.68 -9.38
N ASP A 149 -13.82 10.81 -10.20
CA ASP A 149 -14.36 10.45 -11.52
C ASP A 149 -15.52 9.48 -11.39
N GLY A 150 -15.54 8.67 -10.34
CA GLY A 150 -16.57 7.68 -10.07
C GLY A 150 -17.73 8.18 -9.19
N TYR A 151 -17.64 9.41 -8.66
CA TYR A 151 -18.64 9.98 -7.74
C TYR A 151 -19.87 10.54 -8.43
#